data_181665db1dbad4f34a6c9477983ae2c8
#
_entry.id   181665db1dbad4f34a6c9477983ae2c8
#
_cell.length_a   1.000
_cell.length_b   1.000
_cell.length_c   1.000
_cell.angle_alpha   90.00
_cell.angle_beta   90.00
_cell.angle_gamma   90.00
#
_symmetry.space_group_name_H-M   'P 1'
#
loop_
_entity.id
_entity.type
_entity.pdbx_description
1 polymer ?
#
loop_
_entity_poly.entity_id
_entity_poly.type
_entity_poly.pdbx_seq_one_letter_code
_entity_poly.pdbx_strand_id
1 'polypeptide(L)'
;DQPRSRGLGDVYKRQDNDEEKIGDDKINTTYMWINKDNKYLTIEFQYYGTHSEDKKHFLNLVINDKEETAPTADEGNAEDEYINLEFRHNSEGDDPQRLGEGYVSFKLDKIKDRMEGKKGLRIRVNTIYGGPKTYEVKFP
;
A
#
# COMPACT_ATOMS: atom_id res chain seq x y z
N ASP A 1 11.91 -5.25 -18.48
CA ASP A 1 10.96 -4.73 -18.94
C ASP A 1 10.70 -3.35 -18.57
N GLN A 2 9.71 -2.74 -18.90
CA GLN A 2 9.55 -1.41 -18.72
C GLN A 2 8.76 -1.06 -17.53
N PRO A 3 8.99 0.06 -16.88
CA PRO A 3 8.13 0.51 -15.82
C PRO A 3 6.74 0.71 -16.37
N ARG A 4 5.74 0.38 -15.61
CA ARG A 4 4.42 0.48 -16.07
C ARG A 4 3.54 1.06 -15.06
N SER A 5 2.59 1.83 -15.50
CA SER A 5 1.54 2.29 -14.65
C SER A 5 0.58 1.13 -14.47
N ARG A 6 0.29 0.77 -13.27
CA ARG A 6 -0.68 -0.25 -13.02
C ARG A 6 -2.09 0.31 -12.99
N GLY A 7 -2.21 1.61 -13.14
CA GLY A 7 -3.50 2.23 -13.21
C GLY A 7 -3.90 2.82 -11.90
N LEU A 8 -5.19 2.86 -11.67
CA LEU A 8 -5.77 3.56 -10.58
C LEU A 8 -6.56 2.63 -9.72
N GLY A 9 -6.40 2.69 -8.43
CA GLY A 9 -7.18 1.91 -7.50
C GLY A 9 -7.77 2.79 -6.44
N ASP A 10 -8.44 2.19 -5.48
CA ASP A 10 -9.02 2.91 -4.35
C ASP A 10 -8.48 2.33 -3.07
N VAL A 11 -8.35 3.17 -2.05
CA VAL A 11 -8.10 2.69 -0.72
C VAL A 11 -9.42 2.15 -0.21
N TYR A 12 -9.42 1.01 0.43
CA TYR A 12 -10.66 0.48 0.95
C TYR A 12 -10.43 -0.29 2.26
N LYS A 13 -11.51 -0.56 2.95
CA LYS A 13 -11.43 -1.26 4.21
C LYS A 13 -11.37 -2.75 3.96
N ARG A 14 -10.42 -3.42 4.60
CA ARG A 14 -10.25 -4.84 4.40
C ARG A 14 -11.38 -5.61 5.07
N GLN A 15 -11.88 -6.63 4.40
CA GLN A 15 -12.91 -7.47 4.96
C GLN A 15 -12.27 -8.71 5.58
N ASP A 16 -13.00 -9.42 6.40
CA ASP A 16 -12.43 -10.52 7.15
C ASP A 16 -11.86 -11.63 6.29
N ASN A 17 -12.43 -11.91 5.16
CA ASN A 17 -11.93 -12.98 4.33
C ASN A 17 -11.17 -12.48 3.12
N ASP A 18 -10.60 -11.30 3.19
CA ASP A 18 -9.87 -10.78 2.07
C ASP A 18 -8.39 -11.13 2.10
N GLU A 19 -7.90 -11.69 3.20
CA GLU A 19 -6.47 -11.89 3.35
C GLU A 19 -5.84 -12.65 2.20
N GLU A 20 -6.42 -13.72 1.78
CA GLU A 20 -5.85 -14.47 0.69
C GLU A 20 -5.92 -13.72 -0.59
N LYS A 21 -6.98 -12.98 -0.80
CA LYS A 21 -7.18 -12.26 -2.01
C LYS A 21 -6.20 -11.12 -2.17
N ILE A 22 -5.99 -10.36 -1.12
CA ILE A 22 -5.08 -9.24 -1.21
C ILE A 22 -3.63 -9.68 -1.08
N GLY A 23 -3.39 -10.81 -0.40
CA GLY A 23 -2.06 -11.37 -0.29
C GLY A 23 -1.13 -10.54 0.55
N ASP A 24 0.08 -10.97 0.67
CA ASP A 24 1.11 -10.20 1.34
C ASP A 24 2.46 -10.63 0.76
N ASP A 25 2.51 -10.80 -0.54
CA ASP A 25 3.73 -11.23 -1.20
C ASP A 25 4.72 -10.07 -1.21
N LYS A 26 5.96 -10.37 -1.39
CA LYS A 26 7.01 -9.38 -1.24
C LYS A 26 7.00 -8.37 -2.37
N ILE A 27 7.18 -7.11 -2.02
CA ILE A 27 7.20 -6.05 -2.99
C ILE A 27 8.01 -4.90 -2.40
N ASN A 28 8.83 -4.26 -3.18
CA ASN A 28 9.55 -3.09 -2.70
C ASN A 28 8.88 -1.84 -3.21
N THR A 29 8.94 -0.78 -2.43
CA THR A 29 8.50 0.52 -2.90
C THR A 29 9.74 1.39 -2.98
N THR A 30 9.94 2.04 -4.13
CA THR A 30 11.09 2.88 -4.32
C THR A 30 10.77 4.33 -4.06
N TYR A 31 9.52 4.70 -4.18
CA TYR A 31 9.12 6.07 -3.92
C TYR A 31 7.62 6.14 -3.74
N MET A 32 7.15 7.01 -2.84
CA MET A 32 5.74 7.23 -2.63
C MET A 32 5.49 8.70 -2.44
N TRP A 33 4.44 9.21 -3.05
CA TRP A 33 4.11 10.62 -2.84
C TRP A 33 2.60 10.85 -2.96
N ILE A 34 2.13 11.92 -2.34
CA ILE A 34 0.75 12.33 -2.39
C ILE A 34 0.69 13.63 -3.18
N ASN A 35 -0.24 13.73 -4.11
CA ASN A 35 -0.32 14.91 -4.95
C ASN A 35 -0.82 16.12 -4.16
N LYS A 36 -0.69 17.30 -4.71
CA LYS A 36 -0.98 18.53 -4.03
C LYS A 36 -2.39 18.63 -3.50
N ASP A 37 -3.33 18.02 -4.17
CA ASP A 37 -4.73 18.10 -3.74
C ASP A 37 -5.09 17.03 -2.73
N ASN A 38 -4.14 16.22 -2.31
CA ASN A 38 -4.37 15.11 -1.39
C ASN A 38 -5.40 14.12 -1.93
N LYS A 39 -5.45 13.96 -3.26
CA LYS A 39 -6.43 13.07 -3.87
C LYS A 39 -5.88 11.71 -4.22
N TYR A 40 -4.56 11.62 -4.44
CA TYR A 40 -3.95 10.38 -4.88
C TYR A 40 -2.66 10.11 -4.15
N LEU A 41 -2.43 8.84 -3.84
CA LEU A 41 -1.12 8.37 -3.39
C LEU A 41 -0.55 7.57 -4.54
N THR A 42 0.64 7.92 -5.00
CA THR A 42 1.30 7.19 -6.07
C THR A 42 2.48 6.44 -5.49
N ILE A 43 2.62 5.17 -5.86
CA ILE A 43 3.69 4.31 -5.37
C ILE A 43 4.46 3.75 -6.55
N GLU A 44 5.77 3.95 -6.54
CA GLU A 44 6.64 3.26 -7.47
C GLU A 44 7.06 1.97 -6.80
N PHE A 45 6.99 0.87 -7.49
CA PHE A 45 7.25 -0.41 -6.88
C PHE A 45 8.11 -1.31 -7.74
N GLN A 46 8.65 -2.35 -7.13
CA GLN A 46 9.39 -3.40 -7.82
C GLN A 46 8.98 -4.72 -7.25
N TYR A 47 8.78 -5.72 -8.09
CA TYR A 47 8.57 -7.07 -7.59
C TYR A 47 9.13 -8.07 -8.58
N TYR A 48 9.38 -9.27 -8.09
CA TYR A 48 9.85 -10.34 -8.94
C TYR A 48 8.66 -11.12 -9.51
N GLY A 49 8.71 -11.44 -10.77
CA GLY A 49 7.67 -12.21 -11.43
C GLY A 49 8.08 -12.55 -12.83
N THR A 50 7.22 -13.21 -13.58
CA THR A 50 7.52 -13.53 -14.96
C THR A 50 7.24 -12.37 -15.87
N HIS A 51 6.40 -11.45 -15.42
CA HIS A 51 5.99 -10.25 -16.18
C HIS A 51 5.34 -10.63 -17.51
N SER A 52 4.61 -11.75 -17.51
CA SER A 52 3.90 -12.17 -18.68
C SER A 52 2.44 -11.74 -18.58
N GLU A 53 1.77 -11.69 -19.69
CA GLU A 53 0.41 -11.18 -19.70
C GLU A 53 -0.57 -12.10 -19.03
N ASP A 54 -0.28 -13.38 -18.95
CA ASP A 54 -1.21 -14.30 -18.34
C ASP A 54 -0.96 -14.43 -16.85
N LYS A 55 0.04 -13.81 -16.28
CA LYS A 55 0.28 -13.90 -14.85
C LYS A 55 0.18 -12.51 -14.26
N LYS A 56 -0.99 -12.16 -13.80
CA LYS A 56 -1.20 -10.83 -13.28
C LYS A 56 -1.02 -10.79 -11.78
N HIS A 57 -0.37 -9.75 -11.32
CA HIS A 57 -0.20 -9.51 -9.91
C HIS A 57 -1.22 -8.45 -9.49
N PHE A 58 -1.73 -8.57 -8.30
CA PHE A 58 -2.71 -7.63 -7.81
C PHE A 58 -2.11 -6.76 -6.71
N LEU A 59 -2.41 -5.49 -6.74
CA LEU A 59 -1.92 -4.53 -5.77
C LEU A 59 -3.11 -3.87 -5.11
N ASN A 60 -3.08 -3.80 -3.80
CA ASN A 60 -4.19 -3.21 -3.04
C ASN A 60 -3.66 -2.31 -1.94
N LEU A 61 -4.39 -1.28 -1.63
CA LEU A 61 -4.08 -0.41 -0.51
C LEU A 61 -5.27 -0.46 0.42
N VAL A 62 -5.08 -0.98 1.62
CA VAL A 62 -6.20 -1.21 2.52
C VAL A 62 -5.98 -0.53 3.86
N ILE A 63 -7.07 -0.23 4.56
CA ILE A 63 -6.99 0.40 5.85
C ILE A 63 -6.64 -0.65 6.88
N ASN A 64 -5.67 -0.32 7.73
CA ASN A 64 -5.24 -1.25 8.76
C ASN A 64 -6.04 -0.97 10.02
N ASP A 65 -7.28 -1.40 10.05
CA ASP A 65 -8.16 -1.16 11.17
C ASP A 65 -7.76 -1.89 12.41
N LYS A 66 -7.12 -3.02 12.28
CA LYS A 66 -6.76 -3.78 13.45
C LYS A 66 -5.78 -3.05 14.32
N GLU A 67 -4.85 -2.38 13.69
CA GLU A 67 -3.91 -1.65 14.47
C GLU A 67 -4.51 -0.41 15.03
N GLU A 68 -5.46 0.15 14.36
CA GLU A 68 -6.09 1.34 14.88
C GLU A 68 -6.85 1.07 16.14
N THR A 69 -7.29 -0.16 16.32
CA THR A 69 -8.03 -0.47 17.50
C THR A 69 -7.17 -1.07 18.57
N ALA A 70 -5.89 -1.10 18.40
CA ALA A 70 -5.03 -1.69 19.39
C ALA A 70 -5.06 -0.89 20.67
N PRO A 71 -4.94 -1.54 21.74
CA PRO A 71 -5.06 -0.88 23.00
C PRO A 71 -4.00 0.12 23.29
N THR A 72 -2.95 0.03 22.61
CA THR A 72 -1.94 0.95 22.83
C THR A 72 -2.36 2.29 22.48
N ALA A 73 -3.49 2.37 22.00
CA ALA A 73 -3.98 3.62 21.65
C ALA A 73 -3.77 4.59 22.73
N ASP A 74 -3.76 4.16 23.85
CA ASP A 74 -3.69 5.12 24.89
C ASP A 74 -2.45 5.88 24.76
N GLU A 75 -1.41 5.34 24.52
CA GLU A 75 -0.28 6.12 24.49
C GLU A 75 -0.14 6.68 23.18
N GLY A 76 -0.36 6.03 22.27
CA GLY A 76 -0.16 6.58 21.09
C GLY A 76 -1.19 7.37 20.61
N ASN A 77 -2.14 7.00 21.05
CA ASN A 77 -3.28 7.50 20.69
C ASN A 77 -3.31 8.81 20.11
N ALA A 78 -3.26 9.61 20.81
CA ALA A 78 -3.52 10.88 20.39
C ALA A 78 -2.51 11.31 19.49
N GLU A 79 -1.48 10.71 19.62
CA GLU A 79 -0.47 11.11 18.81
C GLU A 79 -0.42 10.49 17.53
N ASP A 80 -1.33 9.68 17.19
CA ASP A 80 -1.26 9.06 15.92
C ASP A 80 -1.75 10.05 14.91
N GLU A 81 -0.83 10.80 14.34
CA GLU A 81 -1.15 11.79 13.37
C GLU A 81 -1.12 11.23 11.97
N TYR A 82 -1.05 9.94 11.82
CA TYR A 82 -1.01 9.28 10.52
C TYR A 82 -2.11 8.26 10.41
N ILE A 83 -2.57 8.03 9.19
CA ILE A 83 -3.56 7.00 8.94
C ILE A 83 -2.80 5.73 8.57
N ASN A 84 -3.09 4.63 9.23
CA ASN A 84 -2.38 3.38 9.01
C ASN A 84 -2.99 2.59 7.86
N LEU A 85 -2.21 2.35 6.84
CA LEU A 85 -2.62 1.61 5.66
C LEU A 85 -1.63 0.49 5.40
N GLU A 86 -2.03 -0.46 4.56
CA GLU A 86 -1.14 -1.53 4.14
C GLU A 86 -1.15 -1.61 2.63
N PHE A 87 0.01 -1.65 2.02
CA PHE A 87 0.16 -1.85 0.59
C PHE A 87 0.40 -3.34 0.41
N ARG A 88 -0.52 -4.03 -0.20
CA ARG A 88 -0.51 -5.47 -0.29
C ARG A 88 -0.32 -5.93 -1.73
N HIS A 89 0.39 -7.02 -1.89
CA HIS A 89 0.72 -7.56 -3.21
C HIS A 89 0.33 -9.02 -3.25
N ASN A 90 -0.33 -9.42 -4.31
CA ASN A 90 -0.69 -10.81 -4.50
C ASN A 90 -0.12 -11.23 -5.85
N SER A 91 0.90 -12.09 -5.84
CA SER A 91 1.54 -12.52 -7.06
C SER A 91 0.77 -13.64 -7.76
N GLU A 92 -0.26 -14.15 -7.12
CA GLU A 92 -1.06 -15.23 -7.68
C GLU A 92 -0.21 -16.43 -8.03
N GLY A 93 0.81 -16.69 -7.24
CA GLY A 93 1.64 -17.86 -7.44
C GLY A 93 2.60 -17.76 -8.60
N ASP A 94 2.79 -16.57 -9.13
CA ASP A 94 3.70 -16.39 -10.26
C ASP A 94 5.15 -16.64 -9.83
N ASP A 95 5.96 -17.18 -10.72
CA ASP A 95 7.36 -17.45 -10.41
C ASP A 95 8.15 -16.16 -10.29
N PRO A 96 8.96 -16.01 -9.28
CA PRO A 96 9.73 -14.77 -9.09
C PRO A 96 11.00 -14.79 -9.93
N GLN A 97 10.86 -14.64 -11.22
CA GLN A 97 11.98 -14.80 -12.14
C GLN A 97 12.77 -13.54 -12.41
N ARG A 98 12.11 -12.42 -12.57
CA ARG A 98 12.79 -11.17 -12.92
C ARG A 98 12.22 -10.03 -12.14
N LEU A 99 13.06 -9.08 -11.81
CA LEU A 99 12.60 -7.88 -11.12
C LEU A 99 12.03 -6.91 -12.14
N GLY A 100 10.83 -6.47 -11.92
CA GLY A 100 10.20 -5.46 -12.76
C GLY A 100 9.75 -4.29 -11.93
N GLU A 101 9.43 -3.19 -12.57
CA GLU A 101 9.06 -1.96 -11.90
C GLU A 101 7.79 -1.40 -12.47
N GLY A 102 7.12 -0.60 -11.70
CA GLY A 102 5.93 0.07 -12.20
C GLY A 102 5.43 1.11 -11.21
N TYR A 103 4.27 1.66 -11.51
CA TYR A 103 3.62 2.66 -10.67
C TYR A 103 2.18 2.29 -10.48
N VAL A 104 1.63 2.66 -9.34
CA VAL A 104 0.19 2.56 -9.14
C VAL A 104 -0.23 3.79 -8.36
N SER A 105 -1.40 4.33 -8.68
CA SER A 105 -1.96 5.45 -7.94
C SER A 105 -3.25 5.00 -7.31
N PHE A 106 -3.45 5.39 -6.06
CA PHE A 106 -4.65 5.04 -5.33
C PHE A 106 -5.42 6.31 -5.00
N LYS A 107 -6.72 6.29 -5.25
CA LYS A 107 -7.57 7.41 -4.90
C LYS A 107 -7.78 7.40 -3.41
N LEU A 108 -7.72 8.54 -2.81
CA LEU A 108 -7.87 8.67 -1.38
C LEU A 108 -9.26 9.12 -0.96
N ASP A 109 -10.22 9.17 -1.88
CA ASP A 109 -11.58 9.62 -1.61
C ASP A 109 -12.20 8.92 -0.44
N LYS A 110 -12.04 7.62 -0.37
CA LYS A 110 -12.76 6.85 0.64
C LYS A 110 -12.23 7.05 2.05
N ILE A 111 -11.05 7.63 2.19
CA ILE A 111 -10.55 7.93 3.50
C ILE A 111 -10.46 9.42 3.74
N LYS A 112 -11.09 10.21 2.87
CA LYS A 112 -11.01 11.64 2.96
C LYS A 112 -11.41 12.14 4.33
N ASP A 113 -12.46 11.60 4.90
CA ASP A 113 -12.93 12.04 6.20
C ASP A 113 -11.94 11.74 7.31
N ARG A 114 -11.11 10.72 7.14
CA ARG A 114 -10.14 10.39 8.15
C ARG A 114 -8.89 11.26 8.06
N MET A 115 -8.74 11.97 6.96
CA MET A 115 -7.51 12.72 6.73
C MET A 115 -7.47 14.04 7.48
N GLU A 116 -8.61 14.52 7.90
CA GLU A 116 -8.64 15.81 8.55
C GLU A 116 -7.89 15.74 9.86
N GLY A 117 -7.00 16.66 10.10
CA GLY A 117 -6.21 16.68 11.32
C GLY A 117 -5.03 15.74 11.31
N LYS A 118 -4.84 15.01 10.23
CA LYS A 118 -3.71 14.08 10.17
C LYS A 118 -2.57 14.68 9.36
N LYS A 119 -1.37 14.22 9.60
CA LYS A 119 -0.20 14.72 8.90
C LYS A 119 0.14 13.93 7.67
N GLY A 120 -0.33 12.72 7.56
CA GLY A 120 0.01 11.90 6.41
C GLY A 120 -0.47 10.48 6.56
N LEU A 121 0.11 9.59 5.77
CA LEU A 121 -0.24 8.19 5.74
C LEU A 121 0.95 7.37 6.22
N ARG A 122 0.68 6.29 6.95
CA ARG A 122 1.73 5.38 7.39
C ARG A 122 1.43 4.06 6.71
N ILE A 123 2.32 3.58 5.85
CA ILE A 123 2.05 2.48 4.96
C ILE A 123 2.96 1.32 5.24
N ARG A 124 2.37 0.17 5.55
CA ARG A 124 3.11 -1.04 5.80
C ARG A 124 3.33 -1.77 4.49
N VAL A 125 4.53 -2.24 4.24
CA VAL A 125 4.89 -2.95 3.03
C VAL A 125 5.73 -4.16 3.42
N ASN A 126 5.44 -5.32 2.85
CA ASN A 126 6.26 -6.51 3.09
C ASN A 126 7.39 -6.48 2.07
N THR A 127 8.53 -5.93 2.43
CA THR A 127 9.60 -5.65 1.48
C THR A 127 10.37 -6.91 1.08
N ILE A 128 10.97 -6.89 -0.09
CA ILE A 128 11.65 -8.05 -0.65
C ILE A 128 12.85 -8.42 0.20
N TYR A 129 13.63 -7.44 0.61
CA TYR A 129 14.88 -7.73 1.26
C TYR A 129 14.88 -7.52 2.77
N GLY A 130 13.90 -6.87 3.32
CA GLY A 130 13.89 -6.56 4.73
C GLY A 130 12.64 -6.98 5.48
N GLY A 131 11.72 -7.64 4.81
CA GLY A 131 10.47 -8.02 5.47
C GLY A 131 9.56 -6.82 5.68
N PRO A 132 8.61 -6.94 6.59
CA PRO A 132 7.65 -5.85 6.77
C PRO A 132 8.31 -4.59 7.28
N LYS A 133 7.99 -3.49 6.65
CA LYS A 133 8.48 -2.18 7.05
C LYS A 133 7.35 -1.18 6.91
N THR A 134 7.46 -0.06 7.59
CA THR A 134 6.44 0.96 7.59
C THR A 134 7.05 2.27 7.13
N TYR A 135 6.38 2.95 6.23
CA TYR A 135 6.85 4.21 5.67
C TYR A 135 5.84 5.30 5.95
N GLU A 136 6.29 6.49 6.24
CA GLU A 136 5.41 7.63 6.46
C GLU A 136 5.48 8.57 5.27
N VAL A 137 4.32 8.95 4.75
CA VAL A 137 4.23 9.87 3.62
C VAL A 137 3.39 11.03 4.08
N LYS A 138 3.96 12.21 4.12
CA LYS A 138 3.26 13.37 4.62
C LYS A 138 2.41 14.02 3.55
N PHE A 139 1.31 14.62 3.95
CA PHE A 139 0.49 15.39 3.03
C PHE A 139 1.27 16.65 2.65
N PRO A 140 1.18 17.08 1.42
CA PRO A 140 1.90 18.29 0.97
C PRO A 140 1.40 19.56 1.63
#